data_45e18780c2b7a11ab855472927e01b41
#
_entry.id   45e18780c2b7a11ab855472927e01b41
#
_cell.length_a   1.000
_cell.length_b   1.000
_cell.length_c   1.000
_cell.angle_alpha   90.00
_cell.angle_beta   90.00
_cell.angle_gamma   90.00
#
_symmetry.space_group_name_H-M   'P 1'
#
loop_
_entity.id
_entity.type
_entity.pdbx_description
1 polymer ?
#
loop_
_entity_poly.entity_id
_entity_poly.type
_entity_poly.pdbx_seq_one_letter_code
_entity_poly.pdbx_strand_id
1 'polypeptide(L)'
;MLKKIVLFGDSITAGYLDGYVSKALTDRLADFLPEDKIINVGIPGDTTNGGLERFEQHVLKRDPDLVTILFGSNDVTLAENISLTMYKNNILTMIEKVGAEKVLLITPSFSNPLVQHDERPNSRILAYGNAIRELAKEHQTLLADLQIAFLDSPNYVDFLQKDGFHLNEKGYDLLAELIAHTLQS
;
A
#
# COMPACT_ATOMS: atom_id res chain seq x y z
N MET A 1 4.40 20.11 13.76
CA MET A 1 3.73 19.39 14.90
C MET A 1 3.92 17.89 14.64
N LEU A 2 4.36 17.12 15.65
CA LEU A 2 4.57 15.67 15.57
C LEU A 2 3.27 14.99 15.11
N LYS A 3 3.28 14.32 13.96
CA LYS A 3 2.13 13.53 13.47
C LYS A 3 2.30 12.07 13.85
N LYS A 4 1.20 11.40 14.14
CA LYS A 4 1.12 9.96 14.30
C LYS A 4 0.64 9.35 12.98
N ILE A 5 1.54 8.72 12.25
CA ILE A 5 1.29 8.10 10.95
C ILE A 5 1.17 6.59 11.12
N VAL A 6 0.02 6.02 10.76
CA VAL A 6 -0.19 4.57 10.77
C VAL A 6 -0.04 4.04 9.35
N LEU A 7 0.91 3.12 9.14
CA LEU A 7 1.09 2.40 7.89
C LEU A 7 0.22 1.13 7.94
N PHE A 8 -0.79 1.06 7.07
CA PHE A 8 -1.77 -0.01 7.05
C PHE A 8 -1.79 -0.71 5.70
N GLY A 9 -1.66 -2.04 5.70
CA GLY A 9 -1.59 -2.83 4.49
C GLY A 9 -1.12 -4.26 4.72
N ASP A 10 -0.61 -4.86 3.65
CA ASP A 10 -0.16 -6.25 3.58
C ASP A 10 1.35 -6.43 3.87
N SER A 11 1.98 -7.44 3.23
CA SER A 11 3.41 -7.75 3.35
C SER A 11 4.32 -6.62 2.88
N ILE A 12 3.92 -5.86 1.85
CA ILE A 12 4.70 -4.72 1.35
C ILE A 12 4.75 -3.63 2.43
N THR A 13 3.62 -3.31 3.03
CA THR A 13 3.56 -2.38 4.17
C THR A 13 4.36 -2.91 5.35
N ALA A 14 4.23 -4.21 5.68
CA ALA A 14 4.97 -4.83 6.77
C ALA A 14 6.50 -4.77 6.63
N GLY A 15 7.00 -4.52 5.41
CA GLY A 15 8.44 -4.51 5.13
C GLY A 15 9.01 -5.89 4.83
N TYR A 16 8.25 -6.76 4.15
CA TYR A 16 8.70 -8.11 3.79
C TYR A 16 9.84 -8.03 2.78
N LEU A 17 11.02 -8.48 3.22
CA LEU A 17 12.25 -8.43 2.45
C LEU A 17 13.08 -9.70 2.72
N ASP A 18 13.56 -10.36 1.66
CA ASP A 18 14.44 -11.55 1.74
C ASP A 18 13.90 -12.68 2.62
N GLY A 19 12.58 -12.88 2.64
CA GLY A 19 11.93 -14.00 3.32
C GLY A 19 11.45 -13.72 4.75
N TYR A 20 11.60 -12.50 5.26
CA TYR A 20 11.13 -12.11 6.59
C TYR A 20 10.55 -10.70 6.65
N VAL A 21 9.75 -10.42 7.66
CA VAL A 21 9.28 -9.06 7.97
C VAL A 21 10.41 -8.27 8.58
N SER A 22 10.73 -7.13 7.96
CA SER A 22 11.78 -6.20 8.37
C SER A 22 11.20 -4.82 8.70
N LYS A 23 12.05 -3.85 8.93
CA LYS A 23 11.64 -2.45 9.04
C LYS A 23 11.88 -1.66 7.75
N ALA A 24 12.01 -2.34 6.59
CA ALA A 24 12.44 -1.72 5.34
C ALA A 24 11.67 -0.45 4.98
N LEU A 25 10.34 -0.45 5.08
CA LEU A 25 9.53 0.75 4.83
C LEU A 25 9.58 1.74 6.00
N THR A 26 9.50 1.22 7.23
CA THR A 26 9.40 2.07 8.45
C THR A 26 10.64 2.92 8.66
N ASP A 27 11.83 2.31 8.54
CA ASP A 27 13.10 3.01 8.80
C ASP A 27 13.34 4.08 7.71
N ARG A 28 13.06 3.77 6.43
CA ARG A 28 13.17 4.74 5.34
C ARG A 28 12.23 5.94 5.52
N LEU A 29 11.00 5.68 5.93
CA LEU A 29 10.07 6.78 6.19
C LEU A 29 10.48 7.61 7.41
N ALA A 30 11.07 6.99 8.43
CA ALA A 30 11.60 7.71 9.58
C ALA A 30 12.76 8.65 9.19
N ASP A 31 13.58 8.27 8.19
CA ASP A 31 14.64 9.13 7.66
C ASP A 31 14.06 10.35 6.92
N PHE A 32 12.97 10.19 6.18
CA PHE A 32 12.29 11.30 5.48
C PHE A 32 11.44 12.18 6.42
N LEU A 33 10.89 11.60 7.47
CA LEU A 33 9.92 12.21 8.39
C LEU A 33 10.39 12.07 9.85
N PRO A 34 11.58 12.62 10.20
CA PRO A 34 12.23 12.35 11.50
C PRO A 34 11.46 12.91 12.69
N GLU A 35 10.58 13.88 12.47
CA GLU A 35 9.76 14.46 13.55
C GLU A 35 8.47 13.65 13.80
N ASP A 36 8.09 12.73 12.91
CA ASP A 36 6.81 12.03 12.96
C ASP A 36 6.94 10.65 13.62
N LYS A 37 5.88 10.22 14.31
CA LYS A 37 5.77 8.88 14.87
C LYS A 37 5.16 7.92 13.88
N ILE A 38 5.98 7.03 13.31
CA ILE A 38 5.54 6.02 12.34
C ILE A 38 5.19 4.72 13.08
N ILE A 39 3.99 4.22 12.86
CA ILE A 39 3.46 2.98 13.44
C ILE A 39 3.08 2.06 12.29
N ASN A 40 3.85 1.00 12.08
CA ASN A 40 3.58 0.02 11.04
C ASN A 40 2.71 -1.11 11.59
N VAL A 41 1.58 -1.35 10.93
CA VAL A 41 0.62 -2.42 11.24
C VAL A 41 0.29 -3.26 10.00
N GLY A 42 1.22 -3.33 9.05
CA GLY A 42 1.16 -4.26 7.91
C GLY A 42 1.21 -5.71 8.36
N ILE A 43 0.46 -6.59 7.69
CA ILE A 43 0.44 -8.03 7.96
C ILE A 43 0.64 -8.79 6.64
N PRO A 44 1.68 -9.64 6.54
CA PRO A 44 1.91 -10.45 5.34
C PRO A 44 0.71 -11.34 4.99
N GLY A 45 0.37 -11.40 3.69
CA GLY A 45 -0.75 -12.20 3.18
C GLY A 45 -2.13 -11.57 3.38
N ASP A 46 -2.21 -10.42 4.04
CA ASP A 46 -3.49 -9.79 4.32
C ASP A 46 -4.15 -9.20 3.07
N THR A 47 -5.47 -9.20 3.06
CA THR A 47 -6.32 -8.64 2.02
C THR A 47 -7.14 -7.49 2.59
N THR A 48 -7.88 -6.79 1.74
CA THR A 48 -8.82 -5.75 2.22
C THR A 48 -9.90 -6.30 3.15
N ASN A 49 -10.30 -7.59 3.04
CA ASN A 49 -11.22 -8.22 3.99
C ASN A 49 -10.60 -8.33 5.38
N GLY A 50 -9.42 -8.96 5.48
CA GLY A 50 -8.70 -9.09 6.75
C GLY A 50 -8.32 -7.73 7.33
N GLY A 51 -7.88 -6.80 6.46
CA GLY A 51 -7.65 -5.41 6.84
C GLY A 51 -8.86 -4.78 7.50
N LEU A 52 -10.05 -4.91 6.90
CA LEU A 52 -11.28 -4.33 7.44
C LEU A 52 -11.68 -4.93 8.79
N GLU A 53 -11.51 -6.25 8.98
CA GLU A 53 -11.78 -6.93 10.25
C GLU A 53 -10.93 -6.39 11.42
N ARG A 54 -9.66 -6.08 11.15
CA ARG A 54 -8.73 -5.56 12.18
C ARG A 54 -8.63 -4.04 12.23
N PHE A 55 -9.35 -3.31 11.37
CA PHE A 55 -9.22 -1.87 11.19
C PHE A 55 -9.43 -1.07 12.47
N GLU A 56 -10.50 -1.38 13.20
CA GLU A 56 -10.80 -0.75 14.49
C GLU A 56 -9.65 -0.89 15.48
N GLN A 57 -9.16 -2.12 15.65
CA GLN A 57 -8.15 -2.44 16.66
C GLN A 57 -6.75 -1.93 16.28
N HIS A 58 -6.39 -2.02 14.99
CA HIS A 58 -5.04 -1.72 14.54
C HIS A 58 -4.85 -0.29 14.04
N VAL A 59 -5.94 0.38 13.65
CA VAL A 59 -5.89 1.75 13.12
C VAL A 59 -6.62 2.72 14.05
N LEU A 60 -7.94 2.59 14.18
CA LEU A 60 -8.75 3.62 14.86
C LEU A 60 -8.37 3.79 16.34
N LYS A 61 -8.14 2.70 17.08
CA LYS A 61 -7.70 2.78 18.49
C LYS A 61 -6.32 3.40 18.71
N ARG A 62 -5.56 3.63 17.64
CA ARG A 62 -4.29 4.35 17.72
C ARG A 62 -4.44 5.86 17.62
N ASP A 63 -5.65 6.32 17.28
CA ASP A 63 -5.95 7.73 17.08
C ASP A 63 -4.93 8.41 16.14
N PRO A 64 -4.88 8.01 14.85
CA PRO A 64 -3.90 8.50 13.90
C PRO A 64 -4.21 9.92 13.43
N ASP A 65 -3.16 10.69 13.17
CA ASP A 65 -3.24 11.94 12.41
C ASP A 65 -3.29 11.68 10.91
N LEU A 66 -2.68 10.55 10.48
CA LEU A 66 -2.67 10.10 9.08
C LEU A 66 -2.57 8.58 9.00
N VAL A 67 -3.25 8.00 8.01
CA VAL A 67 -3.21 6.56 7.70
C VAL A 67 -2.81 6.40 6.24
N THR A 68 -1.76 5.62 5.97
CA THR A 68 -1.50 5.13 4.61
C THR A 68 -2.23 3.80 4.42
N ILE A 69 -2.88 3.59 3.28
CA ILE A 69 -3.59 2.36 2.95
C ILE A 69 -3.01 1.77 1.67
N LEU A 70 -2.34 0.63 1.79
CA LEU A 70 -1.74 -0.12 0.67
C LEU A 70 -2.16 -1.58 0.73
N PHE A 71 -3.12 -1.95 -0.09
CA PHE A 71 -3.59 -3.30 -0.33
C PHE A 71 -3.75 -3.57 -1.82
N GLY A 72 -3.93 -4.81 -2.18
CA GLY A 72 -4.24 -5.21 -3.55
C GLY A 72 -3.36 -6.34 -4.07
N SER A 73 -2.13 -6.48 -3.58
CA SER A 73 -1.21 -7.54 -4.03
C SER A 73 -1.75 -8.95 -3.78
N ASN A 74 -2.54 -9.14 -2.72
CA ASN A 74 -3.22 -10.40 -2.41
C ASN A 74 -4.65 -10.42 -2.96
N ASP A 75 -5.39 -9.31 -2.85
CA ASP A 75 -6.76 -9.20 -3.35
C ASP A 75 -6.91 -9.54 -4.84
N VAL A 76 -5.88 -9.27 -5.64
CA VAL A 76 -5.90 -9.58 -7.08
C VAL A 76 -5.80 -11.07 -7.39
N THR A 77 -5.40 -11.91 -6.44
CA THR A 77 -5.30 -13.36 -6.68
C THR A 77 -6.68 -14.01 -6.75
N LEU A 78 -6.82 -15.03 -7.59
CA LEU A 78 -8.09 -15.76 -7.70
C LEU A 78 -8.39 -16.57 -6.44
N ALA A 79 -7.36 -17.01 -5.73
CA ALA A 79 -7.50 -17.80 -4.51
C ALA A 79 -8.23 -17.06 -3.38
N GLU A 80 -8.02 -15.75 -3.26
CA GLU A 80 -8.66 -14.93 -2.23
C GLU A 80 -10.12 -14.56 -2.53
N ASN A 81 -10.57 -14.78 -3.78
CA ASN A 81 -11.94 -14.54 -4.22
C ASN A 81 -12.48 -13.12 -3.89
N ILE A 82 -11.61 -12.12 -3.87
CA ILE A 82 -11.99 -10.72 -3.66
C ILE A 82 -12.25 -10.07 -5.01
N SER A 83 -13.50 -9.71 -5.28
CA SER A 83 -13.86 -9.01 -6.50
C SER A 83 -13.39 -7.54 -6.45
N LEU A 84 -13.22 -6.91 -7.62
CA LEU A 84 -12.90 -5.49 -7.70
C LEU A 84 -13.92 -4.61 -6.95
N THR A 85 -15.20 -4.96 -7.03
CA THR A 85 -16.27 -4.25 -6.30
C THR A 85 -16.12 -4.41 -4.78
N MET A 86 -15.81 -5.62 -4.31
CA MET A 86 -15.56 -5.86 -2.88
C MET A 86 -14.34 -5.09 -2.40
N TYR A 87 -13.22 -5.14 -3.14
CA TYR A 87 -12.02 -4.37 -2.87
C TYR A 87 -12.32 -2.87 -2.73
N LYS A 88 -13.02 -2.28 -3.73
CA LYS A 88 -13.40 -0.86 -3.72
C LYS A 88 -14.26 -0.51 -2.51
N ASN A 89 -15.25 -1.34 -2.18
CA ASN A 89 -16.14 -1.12 -1.02
C ASN A 89 -15.38 -1.21 0.32
N ASN A 90 -14.44 -2.15 0.44
CA ASN A 90 -13.63 -2.29 1.66
C ASN A 90 -12.75 -1.06 1.89
N ILE A 91 -12.05 -0.58 0.84
CA ILE A 91 -11.24 0.64 0.92
C ILE A 91 -12.11 1.85 1.24
N LEU A 92 -13.27 1.99 0.57
CA LEU A 92 -14.22 3.08 0.87
C LEU A 92 -14.64 3.07 2.34
N THR A 93 -14.97 1.90 2.88
CA THR A 93 -15.34 1.77 4.30
C THR A 93 -14.20 2.21 5.24
N MET A 94 -12.94 1.91 4.88
CA MET A 94 -11.78 2.36 5.66
C MET A 94 -11.64 3.89 5.60
N ILE A 95 -11.82 4.51 4.42
CA ILE A 95 -11.81 5.97 4.25
C ILE A 95 -12.88 6.63 5.12
N GLU A 96 -14.11 6.14 5.06
CA GLU A 96 -15.23 6.69 5.83
C GLU A 96 -15.03 6.60 7.34
N LYS A 97 -14.38 5.53 7.82
CA LYS A 97 -14.11 5.34 9.27
C LYS A 97 -13.01 6.25 9.81
N VAL A 98 -12.02 6.62 9.00
CA VAL A 98 -10.89 7.48 9.41
C VAL A 98 -11.20 8.96 9.19
N GLY A 99 -11.91 9.28 8.12
CA GLY A 99 -12.01 10.62 7.55
C GLY A 99 -11.02 10.80 6.39
N ALA A 100 -11.53 11.21 5.23
CA ALA A 100 -10.76 11.25 3.99
C ALA A 100 -9.52 12.16 4.08
N GLU A 101 -9.61 13.24 4.87
CA GLU A 101 -8.52 14.20 5.10
C GLU A 101 -7.31 13.61 5.84
N LYS A 102 -7.48 12.43 6.48
CA LYS A 102 -6.44 11.70 7.17
C LYS A 102 -5.92 10.50 6.39
N VAL A 103 -6.35 10.29 5.15
CA VAL A 103 -6.02 9.11 4.36
C VAL A 103 -5.07 9.44 3.23
N LEU A 104 -4.01 8.64 3.10
CA LEU A 104 -3.17 8.54 1.92
C LEU A 104 -3.40 7.16 1.31
N LEU A 105 -4.03 7.10 0.15
CA LEU A 105 -4.18 5.87 -0.64
C LEU A 105 -2.93 5.61 -1.47
N ILE A 106 -2.56 4.33 -1.59
CA ILE A 106 -1.42 3.91 -2.41
C ILE A 106 -1.90 2.86 -3.41
N THR A 107 -1.60 3.03 -4.70
CA THR A 107 -1.93 2.00 -5.69
C THR A 107 -1.06 0.75 -5.50
N PRO A 108 -1.61 -0.49 -5.65
CA PRO A 108 -0.81 -1.71 -5.57
C PRO A 108 0.28 -1.72 -6.67
N SER A 109 1.46 -2.24 -6.34
CA SER A 109 2.57 -2.36 -7.30
C SER A 109 2.26 -3.36 -8.42
N PHE A 110 2.84 -3.14 -9.60
CA PHE A 110 2.85 -4.16 -10.64
C PHE A 110 3.68 -5.38 -10.23
N SER A 111 3.36 -6.52 -10.81
CA SER A 111 4.13 -7.77 -10.67
C SER A 111 5.03 -7.99 -11.89
N ASN A 112 6.01 -8.88 -11.73
CA ASN A 112 6.78 -9.40 -12.87
C ASN A 112 5.91 -10.39 -13.67
N PRO A 113 5.49 -10.08 -14.91
CA PRO A 113 4.60 -10.93 -15.69
C PRO A 113 5.23 -12.27 -16.10
N LEU A 114 6.55 -12.40 -16.05
CA LEU A 114 7.23 -13.67 -16.31
C LEU A 114 7.15 -14.66 -15.14
N VAL A 115 6.85 -14.17 -13.94
CA VAL A 115 6.80 -14.97 -12.71
C VAL A 115 5.38 -15.06 -12.17
N GLN A 116 4.60 -13.99 -12.28
CA GLN A 116 3.29 -13.83 -11.62
C GLN A 116 2.09 -13.78 -12.60
N HIS A 117 2.31 -14.18 -13.85
CA HIS A 117 1.29 -14.10 -14.93
C HIS A 117 -0.08 -14.69 -14.51
N ASP A 118 -0.08 -15.85 -13.87
CA ASP A 118 -1.32 -16.57 -13.57
C ASP A 118 -1.95 -16.12 -12.23
N GLU A 119 -1.13 -15.79 -11.24
CA GLU A 119 -1.64 -15.42 -9.92
C GLU A 119 -1.97 -13.94 -9.79
N ARG A 120 -1.10 -13.08 -10.35
CA ARG A 120 -1.20 -11.60 -10.22
C ARG A 120 -1.02 -10.92 -11.57
N PRO A 121 -1.92 -11.15 -12.53
CA PRO A 121 -1.80 -10.53 -13.86
C PRO A 121 -1.90 -9.01 -13.75
N ASN A 122 -0.99 -8.31 -14.43
CA ASN A 122 -0.91 -6.85 -14.38
C ASN A 122 -2.18 -6.15 -14.88
N SER A 123 -2.98 -6.79 -15.75
CA SER A 123 -4.28 -6.27 -16.13
C SER A 123 -5.27 -6.17 -14.96
N ARG A 124 -5.25 -7.14 -14.02
CA ARG A 124 -6.04 -7.08 -12.79
C ARG A 124 -5.47 -6.04 -11.84
N ILE A 125 -4.15 -6.05 -11.61
CA ILE A 125 -3.48 -5.08 -10.75
C ILE A 125 -3.79 -3.65 -11.22
N LEU A 126 -3.76 -3.40 -12.52
CA LEU A 126 -4.13 -2.09 -13.10
C LEU A 126 -5.58 -1.70 -12.78
N ALA A 127 -6.52 -2.63 -12.89
CA ALA A 127 -7.91 -2.37 -12.56
C ALA A 127 -8.11 -1.99 -11.08
N TYR A 128 -7.39 -2.65 -10.17
CA TYR A 128 -7.41 -2.33 -8.73
C TYR A 128 -6.74 -0.98 -8.45
N GLY A 129 -5.64 -0.66 -9.14
CA GLY A 129 -5.03 0.67 -9.06
C GLY A 129 -5.95 1.78 -9.57
N ASN A 130 -6.70 1.53 -10.65
CA ASN A 130 -7.69 2.49 -11.14
C ASN A 130 -8.81 2.74 -10.12
N ALA A 131 -9.26 1.69 -9.41
CA ALA A 131 -10.23 1.86 -8.32
C ALA A 131 -9.70 2.75 -7.19
N ILE A 132 -8.41 2.63 -6.84
CA ILE A 132 -7.75 3.50 -5.86
C ILE A 132 -7.71 4.96 -6.35
N ARG A 133 -7.35 5.20 -7.63
CA ARG A 133 -7.36 6.55 -8.22
C ARG A 133 -8.75 7.19 -8.22
N GLU A 134 -9.77 6.38 -8.57
CA GLU A 134 -11.18 6.83 -8.53
C GLU A 134 -11.59 7.23 -7.11
N LEU A 135 -11.34 6.36 -6.11
CA LEU A 135 -11.64 6.65 -4.71
C LEU A 135 -10.90 7.90 -4.20
N ALA A 136 -9.61 8.02 -4.52
CA ALA A 136 -8.83 9.19 -4.12
C ALA A 136 -9.43 10.48 -4.68
N LYS A 137 -9.83 10.48 -5.95
CA LYS A 137 -10.46 11.63 -6.61
C LYS A 137 -11.85 11.92 -6.05
N GLU A 138 -12.70 10.89 -5.88
CA GLU A 138 -14.06 11.02 -5.40
C GLU A 138 -14.14 11.54 -3.97
N HIS A 139 -13.24 11.06 -3.10
CA HIS A 139 -13.22 11.40 -1.67
C HIS A 139 -12.17 12.45 -1.29
N GLN A 140 -11.37 12.93 -2.25
CA GLN A 140 -10.33 13.95 -2.04
C GLN A 140 -9.29 13.53 -0.99
N THR A 141 -8.91 12.24 -0.98
CA THR A 141 -7.79 11.75 -0.18
C THR A 141 -6.46 12.10 -0.86
N LEU A 142 -5.36 12.00 -0.12
CA LEU A 142 -4.04 11.97 -0.75
C LEU A 142 -3.87 10.67 -1.56
N LEU A 143 -3.06 10.73 -2.61
CA LEU A 143 -2.74 9.59 -3.48
C LEU A 143 -1.24 9.51 -3.75
N ALA A 144 -0.63 8.39 -3.39
CA ALA A 144 0.71 8.00 -3.82
C ALA A 144 0.58 6.92 -4.92
N ASP A 145 0.79 7.33 -6.17
CA ASP A 145 0.56 6.44 -7.31
C ASP A 145 1.80 5.60 -7.63
N LEU A 146 1.96 4.48 -6.91
CA LEU A 146 3.10 3.57 -7.09
C LEU A 146 3.13 2.93 -8.49
N GLN A 147 1.97 2.73 -9.13
CA GLN A 147 1.93 2.20 -10.51
C GLN A 147 2.53 3.18 -11.50
N ILE A 148 2.24 4.46 -11.38
CA ILE A 148 2.86 5.49 -12.24
C ILE A 148 4.36 5.56 -11.96
N ALA A 149 4.77 5.59 -10.69
CA ALA A 149 6.19 5.60 -10.33
C ALA A 149 6.96 4.38 -10.88
N PHE A 150 6.31 3.21 -10.95
CA PHE A 150 6.87 2.02 -11.60
C PHE A 150 7.04 2.22 -13.11
N LEU A 151 6.03 2.77 -13.78
CA LEU A 151 6.03 2.96 -15.24
C LEU A 151 7.00 4.07 -15.70
N ASP A 152 7.35 4.99 -14.82
CA ASP A 152 8.37 6.02 -15.09
C ASP A 152 9.79 5.43 -15.09
N SER A 153 9.97 4.20 -14.61
CA SER A 153 11.24 3.47 -14.71
C SER A 153 11.35 2.74 -16.05
N PRO A 154 12.54 2.69 -16.66
CA PRO A 154 12.79 1.90 -17.87
C PRO A 154 12.47 0.40 -17.70
N ASN A 155 12.64 -0.13 -16.49
CA ASN A 155 12.36 -1.52 -16.15
C ASN A 155 11.93 -1.64 -14.70
N TYR A 156 10.63 -1.57 -14.43
CA TYR A 156 10.09 -1.64 -13.07
C TYR A 156 10.34 -2.99 -12.37
N VAL A 157 10.64 -4.06 -13.12
CA VAL A 157 10.97 -5.37 -12.52
C VAL A 157 12.22 -5.29 -11.63
N ASP A 158 13.08 -4.30 -11.86
CA ASP A 158 14.28 -4.05 -11.03
C ASP A 158 13.94 -3.60 -9.59
N PHE A 159 12.69 -3.26 -9.31
CA PHE A 159 12.18 -2.93 -7.98
C PHE A 159 11.64 -4.15 -7.22
N LEU A 160 11.56 -5.30 -7.88
CA LEU A 160 10.94 -6.51 -7.33
C LEU A 160 11.97 -7.53 -6.87
N GLN A 161 11.59 -8.34 -5.88
CA GLN A 161 12.30 -9.54 -5.49
C GLN A 161 12.14 -10.65 -6.54
N LYS A 162 12.85 -11.76 -6.36
CA LYS A 162 12.80 -12.90 -7.29
C LYS A 162 11.42 -13.56 -7.39
N ASP A 163 10.58 -13.40 -6.37
CA ASP A 163 9.20 -13.90 -6.38
C ASP A 163 8.28 -13.09 -7.32
N GLY A 164 8.76 -11.94 -7.79
CA GLY A 164 8.12 -11.13 -8.82
C GLY A 164 6.96 -10.25 -8.34
N PHE A 165 6.77 -10.05 -7.03
CA PHE A 165 5.74 -9.12 -6.54
C PHE A 165 6.10 -8.36 -5.25
N HIS A 166 6.92 -8.94 -4.37
CA HIS A 166 7.44 -8.19 -3.24
C HIS A 166 8.51 -7.19 -3.68
N LEU A 167 8.57 -6.06 -2.99
CA LEU A 167 9.58 -5.03 -3.26
C LEU A 167 10.95 -5.48 -2.71
N ASN A 168 11.99 -5.20 -3.47
CA ASN A 168 13.37 -5.26 -2.98
C ASN A 168 13.80 -3.92 -2.35
N GLU A 169 15.08 -3.77 -1.99
CA GLU A 169 15.62 -2.54 -1.40
C GLU A 169 15.29 -1.29 -2.22
N LYS A 170 15.51 -1.33 -3.55
CA LYS A 170 15.20 -0.21 -4.46
C LYS A 170 13.71 0.09 -4.53
N GLY A 171 12.87 -0.96 -4.49
CA GLY A 171 11.42 -0.80 -4.48
C GLY A 171 10.94 -0.14 -3.18
N TYR A 172 11.55 -0.46 -2.05
CA TYR A 172 11.27 0.21 -0.79
C TYR A 172 11.79 1.64 -0.74
N ASP A 173 12.95 1.93 -1.37
CA ASP A 173 13.45 3.31 -1.52
C ASP A 173 12.42 4.16 -2.29
N LEU A 174 11.96 3.67 -3.44
CA LEU A 174 10.94 4.34 -4.27
C LEU A 174 9.62 4.55 -3.52
N LEU A 175 9.12 3.52 -2.82
CA LEU A 175 7.85 3.61 -2.09
C LEU A 175 7.93 4.63 -0.95
N ALA A 176 9.02 4.63 -0.19
CA ALA A 176 9.20 5.56 0.92
C ALA A 176 9.34 7.01 0.42
N GLU A 177 10.11 7.25 -0.63
CA GLU A 177 10.25 8.56 -1.26
C GLU A 177 8.90 9.08 -1.78
N LEU A 178 8.13 8.23 -2.47
CA LEU A 178 6.82 8.57 -2.99
C LEU A 178 5.83 8.97 -1.89
N ILE A 179 5.78 8.19 -0.80
CA ILE A 179 4.94 8.49 0.37
C ILE A 179 5.37 9.83 1.00
N ALA A 180 6.67 9.98 1.29
CA ALA A 180 7.19 11.17 1.94
C ALA A 180 6.93 12.43 1.10
N HIS A 181 7.19 12.38 -0.20
CA HIS A 181 6.91 13.50 -1.11
C HIS A 181 5.42 13.87 -1.12
N THR A 182 4.53 12.87 -1.17
CA THR A 182 3.08 13.11 -1.15
C THR A 182 2.62 13.76 0.16
N LEU A 183 3.25 13.44 1.29
CA LEU A 183 2.89 14.00 2.60
C LEU A 183 3.46 15.41 2.85
N GLN A 184 4.47 15.80 2.10
CA GLN A 184 5.15 17.10 2.21
C GLN A 184 4.66 18.13 1.18
N SER A 185 3.88 17.69 0.16
CA SER A 185 3.29 18.54 -0.87
C SER A 185 2.04 19.27 -0.38
#